data_5c6a3ff90161af7b1816a497f849f420
#
_entry.id   5c6a3ff90161af7b1816a497f849f420
#
_cell.length_a   1.000
_cell.length_b   1.000
_cell.length_c   1.000
_cell.angle_alpha   90.00
_cell.angle_beta   90.00
_cell.angle_gamma   90.00
#
_symmetry.space_group_name_H-M   'P 1'
#
loop_
_entity.id
_entity.type
_entity.pdbx_description
1 polymer ?
#
loop_
_entity_poly.entity_id
_entity_poly.type
_entity_poly.pdbx_seq_one_letter_code
_entity_poly.pdbx_strand_id
1 'polypeptide(L)'
;MQVALLTFLVVVVVMVFEAIISRRHEKVLRDTGAIEPAEDVYVLMQAVYPLSFVGMITEGGLFGVASYSWWMVGAAIFLTAKALKFWAIASLGIRWTFRVLVPINASFVQSGPYRWVLHPNYIAVIGELLGVALMMKALVTGVISIIGCGLLIAKRISVENRALGRIR
;
A
#
# COMPACT_ATOMS: atom_id res chain seq x y z
N MET A 1 -7.93 -23.96 -5.23
CA MET A 1 -8.15 -23.65 -3.80
C MET A 1 -6.84 -23.46 -3.03
N GLN A 2 -5.86 -24.36 -3.11
CA GLN A 2 -4.57 -24.24 -2.38
C GLN A 2 -3.78 -22.95 -2.74
N VAL A 3 -3.67 -22.60 -4.02
CA VAL A 3 -2.98 -21.40 -4.48
C VAL A 3 -3.64 -20.13 -3.93
N ALA A 4 -4.96 -20.03 -3.95
CA ALA A 4 -5.68 -18.87 -3.40
C ALA A 4 -5.45 -18.75 -1.89
N LEU A 5 -5.49 -19.85 -1.15
CA LEU A 5 -5.21 -19.86 0.30
C LEU A 5 -3.75 -19.44 0.59
N LEU A 6 -2.80 -19.95 -0.16
CA LEU A 6 -1.38 -19.58 0.01
C LEU A 6 -1.17 -18.10 -0.27
N THR A 7 -1.75 -17.58 -1.36
CA THR A 7 -1.68 -16.15 -1.68
C THR A 7 -2.30 -15.30 -0.56
N PHE A 8 -3.45 -15.73 -0.03
CA PHE A 8 -4.09 -15.05 1.11
C PHE A 8 -3.17 -14.99 2.33
N LEU A 9 -2.59 -16.12 2.73
CA LEU A 9 -1.69 -16.18 3.87
C LEU A 9 -0.47 -15.27 3.70
N VAL A 10 0.17 -15.29 2.53
CA VAL A 10 1.31 -14.42 2.24
C VAL A 10 0.92 -12.95 2.33
N VAL A 11 -0.18 -12.55 1.70
CA VAL A 11 -0.67 -11.16 1.74
C VAL A 11 -0.94 -10.72 3.18
N VAL A 12 -1.68 -11.54 3.96
CA VAL A 12 -2.04 -11.21 5.34
C VAL A 12 -0.79 -11.09 6.22
N VAL A 13 0.14 -12.04 6.14
CA VAL A 13 1.38 -12.00 6.94
C VAL A 13 2.17 -10.72 6.68
N VAL A 14 2.34 -10.36 5.41
CA VAL A 14 3.08 -9.13 5.07
C VAL A 14 2.33 -7.89 5.51
N MET A 15 1.00 -7.84 5.35
CA MET A 15 0.18 -6.72 5.83
C MET A 15 0.25 -6.55 7.36
N VAL A 16 0.22 -7.64 8.12
CA VAL A 16 0.37 -7.60 9.58
C VAL A 16 1.75 -7.06 9.96
N PHE A 17 2.81 -7.52 9.28
CA PHE A 17 4.16 -7.02 9.49
C PHE A 17 4.27 -5.50 9.23
N GLU A 18 3.73 -5.03 8.10
CA GLU A 18 3.67 -3.60 7.78
C GLU A 18 2.88 -2.81 8.84
N ALA A 19 1.75 -3.35 9.32
CA ALA A 19 0.94 -2.71 10.35
C ALA A 19 1.68 -2.59 11.70
N ILE A 20 2.48 -3.60 12.07
CA ILE A 20 3.31 -3.55 13.28
C ILE A 20 4.37 -2.46 13.16
N ILE A 21 5.06 -2.37 12.02
CA ILE A 21 6.05 -1.32 11.76
C ILE A 21 5.37 0.06 11.86
N SER A 22 4.26 0.26 11.13
CA SER A 22 3.53 1.52 11.13
C SER A 22 3.12 1.97 12.53
N ARG A 23 2.52 1.07 13.32
CA ARG A 23 2.09 1.38 14.70
C ARG A 23 3.25 1.79 15.60
N ARG A 24 4.42 1.14 15.48
CA ARG A 24 5.62 1.52 16.23
C ARG A 24 6.10 2.92 15.86
N HIS A 25 6.16 3.22 14.56
CA HIS A 25 6.56 4.53 14.06
C HIS A 25 5.55 5.61 14.44
N GLU A 26 4.24 5.34 14.32
CA GLU A 26 3.17 6.27 14.72
C GLU A 26 3.29 6.67 16.18
N LYS A 27 3.56 5.69 17.07
CA LYS A 27 3.74 5.99 18.50
C LYS A 27 4.89 6.98 18.71
N VAL A 28 6.06 6.70 18.16
CA VAL A 28 7.23 7.58 18.33
C VAL A 28 7.00 8.96 17.72
N LEU A 29 6.36 9.04 16.54
CA LEU A 29 6.06 10.33 15.91
C LEU A 29 5.07 11.16 16.74
N ARG A 30 4.04 10.53 17.33
CA ARG A 30 3.10 11.21 18.22
C ARG A 30 3.77 11.67 19.50
N ASP A 31 4.63 10.86 20.09
CA ASP A 31 5.39 11.21 21.31
C ASP A 31 6.36 12.39 21.04
N THR A 32 6.77 12.62 19.80
CA THR A 32 7.59 13.76 19.36
C THR A 32 6.78 14.96 18.83
N GLY A 33 5.45 14.95 18.99
CA GLY A 33 4.58 16.06 18.65
C GLY A 33 4.18 16.16 17.18
N ALA A 34 4.28 15.07 16.41
CA ALA A 34 3.81 15.07 15.01
C ALA A 34 2.29 15.31 14.93
N ILE A 35 1.87 16.11 13.94
CA ILE A 35 0.49 16.52 13.72
C ILE A 35 -0.15 15.66 12.64
N GLU A 36 -1.36 15.15 12.89
CA GLU A 36 -2.18 14.43 11.91
C GLU A 36 -3.17 15.40 11.26
N PRO A 37 -3.17 15.57 9.91
CA PRO A 37 -4.15 16.38 9.22
C PRO A 37 -5.57 15.81 9.39
N ALA A 38 -6.55 16.68 9.64
CA ALA A 38 -7.95 16.27 9.86
C ALA A 38 -8.61 15.60 8.64
N GLU A 39 -8.08 15.85 7.43
CA GLU A 39 -8.62 15.33 6.16
C GLU A 39 -8.01 13.98 5.72
N ASP A 40 -7.22 13.30 6.57
CA ASP A 40 -6.61 12.02 6.21
C ASP A 40 -7.70 10.95 5.95
N VAL A 41 -7.62 10.31 4.80
CA VAL A 41 -8.51 9.21 4.40
C VAL A 41 -8.06 7.85 4.94
N TYR A 42 -7.20 7.84 5.94
CA TYR A 42 -6.60 6.64 6.52
C TYR A 42 -7.64 5.59 6.92
N VAL A 43 -8.71 5.99 7.63
CA VAL A 43 -9.74 5.06 8.12
C VAL A 43 -10.39 4.31 6.95
N LEU A 44 -10.68 5.01 5.86
CA LEU A 44 -11.27 4.40 4.68
C LEU A 44 -10.26 3.48 3.96
N MET A 45 -9.00 3.91 3.82
CA MET A 45 -7.95 3.10 3.23
C MET A 45 -7.66 1.84 4.06
N GLN A 46 -7.72 1.93 5.39
CA GLN A 46 -7.53 0.81 6.30
C GLN A 46 -8.57 -0.31 6.11
N ALA A 47 -9.77 0.04 5.66
CA ALA A 47 -10.81 -0.93 5.33
C ALA A 47 -10.72 -1.39 3.86
N VAL A 48 -10.69 -0.45 2.93
CA VAL A 48 -10.78 -0.74 1.49
C VAL A 48 -9.58 -1.57 1.00
N TYR A 49 -8.37 -1.26 1.44
CA TYR A 49 -7.18 -1.95 0.96
C TYR A 49 -7.13 -3.45 1.34
N PRO A 50 -7.36 -3.87 2.60
CA PRO A 50 -7.48 -5.30 2.93
C PRO A 50 -8.66 -5.98 2.26
N LEU A 51 -9.83 -5.33 2.22
CA LEU A 51 -11.03 -5.88 1.57
C LEU A 51 -10.82 -6.11 0.07
N SER A 52 -10.00 -5.30 -0.58
CA SER A 52 -9.60 -5.51 -1.98
C SER A 52 -8.94 -6.88 -2.18
N PHE A 53 -8.02 -7.26 -1.32
CA PHE A 53 -7.36 -8.57 -1.39
C PHE A 53 -8.34 -9.70 -1.08
N VAL A 54 -9.18 -9.54 -0.07
CA VAL A 54 -10.22 -10.53 0.26
C VAL A 54 -11.14 -10.75 -0.95
N GLY A 55 -11.61 -9.67 -1.57
CA GLY A 55 -12.47 -9.75 -2.77
C GLY A 55 -11.78 -10.47 -3.93
N MET A 56 -10.55 -10.07 -4.29
CA MET A 56 -9.80 -10.69 -5.39
C MET A 56 -9.51 -12.18 -5.14
N ILE A 57 -9.14 -12.53 -3.91
CA ILE A 57 -8.85 -13.92 -3.55
C ILE A 57 -10.12 -14.77 -3.55
N THR A 58 -11.24 -14.19 -3.10
CA THR A 58 -12.55 -14.86 -3.15
C THR A 58 -12.99 -15.08 -4.61
N GLU A 59 -12.85 -14.08 -5.48
CA GLU A 59 -13.16 -14.21 -6.91
C GLU A 59 -12.32 -15.32 -7.55
N GLY A 60 -11.00 -15.33 -7.31
CA GLY A 60 -10.11 -16.37 -7.82
C GLY A 60 -10.37 -17.75 -7.24
N GLY A 61 -10.82 -17.83 -5.98
CA GLY A 61 -11.23 -19.07 -5.33
C GLY A 61 -12.51 -19.67 -5.92
N LEU A 62 -13.46 -18.82 -6.33
CA LEU A 62 -14.75 -19.21 -6.90
C LEU A 62 -14.68 -19.51 -8.40
N PHE A 63 -13.97 -18.67 -9.17
CA PHE A 63 -13.95 -18.75 -10.64
C PHE A 63 -12.65 -19.32 -11.21
N GLY A 64 -11.70 -19.69 -10.36
CA GLY A 64 -10.42 -20.24 -10.73
C GLY A 64 -9.33 -19.19 -10.85
N VAL A 65 -8.11 -19.57 -10.48
CA VAL A 65 -6.91 -18.73 -10.56
C VAL A 65 -6.37 -18.68 -12.00
N ALA A 66 -5.45 -17.75 -12.25
CA ALA A 66 -4.80 -17.62 -13.55
C ALA A 66 -4.01 -18.88 -13.96
N SER A 67 -3.77 -19.04 -15.25
CA SER A 67 -2.83 -20.04 -15.76
C SER A 67 -1.43 -19.80 -15.19
N TYR A 68 -0.59 -20.83 -15.17
CA TYR A 68 0.73 -20.75 -14.55
C TYR A 68 1.57 -19.55 -15.04
N SER A 69 1.57 -19.29 -16.33
CA SER A 69 2.32 -18.16 -16.92
C SER A 69 1.82 -16.80 -16.41
N TRP A 70 0.52 -16.57 -16.39
CA TRP A 70 -0.07 -15.33 -15.89
C TRP A 70 0.06 -15.21 -14.37
N TRP A 71 -0.01 -16.32 -13.65
CA TRP A 71 0.26 -16.34 -12.22
C TRP A 71 1.69 -15.90 -11.91
N MET A 72 2.68 -16.40 -12.67
CA MET A 72 4.09 -16.01 -12.51
C MET A 72 4.31 -14.53 -12.80
N VAL A 73 3.64 -13.97 -13.82
CA VAL A 73 3.69 -12.53 -14.11
C VAL A 73 3.11 -11.74 -12.95
N GLY A 74 1.95 -12.12 -12.44
CA GLY A 74 1.33 -11.47 -11.28
C GLY A 74 2.21 -11.54 -10.03
N ALA A 75 2.81 -12.72 -9.77
CA ALA A 75 3.72 -12.91 -8.65
C ALA A 75 4.99 -12.03 -8.78
N ALA A 76 5.57 -11.93 -9.98
CA ALA A 76 6.73 -11.07 -10.24
C ALA A 76 6.39 -9.59 -9.99
N ILE A 77 5.24 -9.13 -10.46
CA ILE A 77 4.76 -7.75 -10.20
C ILE A 77 4.57 -7.52 -8.71
N PHE A 78 3.90 -8.45 -8.01
CA PHE A 78 3.67 -8.34 -6.56
C PHE A 78 4.99 -8.28 -5.77
N LEU A 79 5.93 -9.17 -6.07
CA LEU A 79 7.24 -9.19 -5.39
C LEU A 79 8.05 -7.93 -5.68
N THR A 80 8.03 -7.43 -6.91
CA THR A 80 8.71 -6.17 -7.28
C THR A 80 8.07 -4.98 -6.55
N ALA A 81 6.74 -4.94 -6.46
CA ALA A 81 6.01 -3.93 -5.71
C ALA A 81 6.36 -4.00 -4.21
N LYS A 82 6.45 -5.20 -3.62
CA LYS A 82 6.88 -5.39 -2.23
C LYS A 82 8.33 -4.93 -2.02
N ALA A 83 9.23 -5.26 -2.91
CA ALA A 83 10.61 -4.82 -2.85
C ALA A 83 10.70 -3.27 -2.88
N LEU A 84 9.96 -2.63 -3.80
CA LEU A 84 9.86 -1.17 -3.85
C LEU A 84 9.30 -0.58 -2.55
N LYS A 85 8.25 -1.20 -2.00
CA LYS A 85 7.63 -0.75 -0.74
C LYS A 85 8.60 -0.84 0.44
N PHE A 86 9.28 -1.98 0.61
CA PHE A 86 10.27 -2.14 1.67
C PHE A 86 11.45 -1.20 1.50
N TRP A 87 11.88 -0.93 0.27
CA TRP A 87 12.90 0.08 0.01
C TRP A 87 12.41 1.49 0.39
N ALA A 88 11.16 1.82 0.09
CA ALA A 88 10.55 3.08 0.51
C ALA A 88 10.46 3.19 2.04
N ILE A 89 10.04 2.10 2.73
CA ILE A 89 9.98 2.03 4.19
C ILE A 89 11.38 2.26 4.80
N ALA A 90 12.39 1.55 4.32
CA ALA A 90 13.77 1.68 4.80
C ALA A 90 14.33 3.10 4.58
N SER A 91 13.97 3.76 3.46
CA SER A 91 14.42 5.11 3.14
C SER A 91 13.75 6.19 3.99
N LEU A 92 12.47 6.04 4.33
CA LEU A 92 11.75 6.95 5.23
C LEU A 92 12.06 6.70 6.70
N GLY A 93 12.43 5.47 7.05
CA GLY A 93 12.62 5.08 8.43
C GLY A 93 11.36 5.34 9.27
N ILE A 94 11.55 5.97 10.42
CA ILE A 94 10.48 6.27 11.37
C ILE A 94 9.34 7.14 10.82
N ARG A 95 9.58 7.88 9.72
CA ARG A 95 8.56 8.72 9.08
C ARG A 95 7.56 7.93 8.24
N TRP A 96 7.84 6.65 7.98
CA TRP A 96 6.91 5.80 7.27
C TRP A 96 5.81 5.30 8.22
N THR A 97 4.59 5.71 7.94
CA THR A 97 3.39 5.33 8.71
C THR A 97 2.20 5.17 7.78
N PHE A 98 1.20 4.42 8.22
CA PHE A 98 -0.07 4.32 7.50
C PHE A 98 -0.89 5.60 7.58
N ARG A 99 -0.72 6.40 8.64
CA ARG A 99 -1.34 7.72 8.79
C ARG A 99 -0.44 8.79 8.18
N VAL A 100 -1.01 9.91 7.80
CA VAL A 100 -0.21 11.09 7.47
C VAL A 100 0.16 11.77 8.79
N LEU A 101 1.40 11.63 9.21
CA LEU A 101 1.94 12.30 10.40
C LEU A 101 3.06 13.24 9.98
N VAL A 102 2.89 14.53 10.26
CA VAL A 102 3.85 15.58 9.91
C VAL A 102 4.66 15.96 11.14
N PRO A 103 5.97 15.65 11.20
CA PRO A 103 6.84 16.11 12.27
C PRO A 103 6.96 17.64 12.28
N ILE A 104 7.18 18.26 13.44
CA ILE A 104 7.28 19.72 13.61
C ILE A 104 8.39 20.33 12.71
N ASN A 105 9.48 19.61 12.48
CA ASN A 105 10.60 20.03 11.61
C ASN A 105 10.74 19.08 10.42
N ALA A 106 9.66 18.87 9.64
CA ALA A 106 9.67 17.96 8.52
C ALA A 106 10.59 18.44 7.40
N SER A 107 11.72 17.75 7.21
CA SER A 107 12.53 17.86 5.99
C SER A 107 12.13 16.78 4.99
N PHE A 108 12.19 17.09 3.69
CA PHE A 108 11.90 16.10 2.66
C PHE A 108 12.99 15.03 2.59
N VAL A 109 12.57 13.76 2.58
CA VAL A 109 13.47 12.64 2.31
C VAL A 109 13.72 12.56 0.81
N GLN A 110 15.00 12.64 0.41
CA GLN A 110 15.44 12.55 -0.98
C GLN A 110 16.39 11.36 -1.19
N SER A 111 16.29 10.34 -0.34
CA SER A 111 17.10 9.10 -0.43
C SER A 111 16.30 7.94 -1.00
N GLY A 112 17.00 6.90 -1.41
CA GLY A 112 16.35 5.69 -1.94
C GLY A 112 15.45 5.98 -3.14
N PRO A 113 14.25 5.39 -3.23
CA PRO A 113 13.33 5.58 -4.34
C PRO A 113 12.76 7.00 -4.40
N TYR A 114 12.78 7.76 -3.30
CA TYR A 114 12.32 9.15 -3.23
C TYR A 114 13.19 10.14 -4.02
N ARG A 115 14.35 9.69 -4.53
CA ARG A 115 15.18 10.49 -5.46
C ARG A 115 14.53 10.63 -6.84
N TRP A 116 13.75 9.63 -7.24
CA TRP A 116 13.19 9.55 -8.59
C TRP A 116 11.67 9.77 -8.60
N VAL A 117 10.98 9.36 -7.53
CA VAL A 117 9.53 9.40 -7.44
C VAL A 117 9.11 9.98 -6.10
N LEU A 118 8.14 10.90 -6.11
CA LEU A 118 7.66 11.55 -4.88
C LEU A 118 6.91 10.59 -3.95
N HIS A 119 6.19 9.63 -4.53
CA HIS A 119 5.31 8.71 -3.78
C HIS A 119 5.53 7.24 -4.17
N PRO A 120 6.73 6.66 -3.97
CA PRO A 120 7.03 5.29 -4.37
C PRO A 120 6.18 4.25 -3.64
N ASN A 121 5.78 4.54 -2.38
CA ASN A 121 4.90 3.68 -1.61
C ASN A 121 3.52 3.49 -2.26
N TYR A 122 2.96 4.52 -2.89
CA TYR A 122 1.66 4.41 -3.55
C TYR A 122 1.73 3.67 -4.88
N ILE A 123 2.85 3.79 -5.60
CA ILE A 123 3.12 2.97 -6.78
C ILE A 123 3.19 1.49 -6.38
N ALA A 124 3.87 1.19 -5.27
CA ALA A 124 3.94 -0.16 -4.73
C ALA A 124 2.54 -0.71 -4.38
N VAL A 125 1.68 0.08 -3.72
CA VAL A 125 0.30 -0.32 -3.39
C VAL A 125 -0.49 -0.71 -4.65
N ILE A 126 -0.43 0.08 -5.71
CA ILE A 126 -1.09 -0.26 -6.98
C ILE A 126 -0.48 -1.51 -7.62
N GLY A 127 0.86 -1.64 -7.59
CA GLY A 127 1.55 -2.84 -8.08
C GLY A 127 1.16 -4.11 -7.32
N GLU A 128 0.97 -4.03 -6.00
CA GLU A 128 0.50 -5.14 -5.18
C GLU A 128 -0.92 -5.58 -5.57
N LEU A 129 -1.83 -4.62 -5.74
CA LEU A 129 -3.20 -4.91 -6.17
C LEU A 129 -3.21 -5.54 -7.57
N LEU A 130 -2.45 -4.97 -8.51
CA LEU A 130 -2.34 -5.50 -9.88
C LEU A 130 -1.75 -6.92 -9.88
N GLY A 131 -0.70 -7.16 -9.11
CA GLY A 131 -0.08 -8.48 -8.99
C GLY A 131 -1.06 -9.54 -8.50
N VAL A 132 -1.81 -9.26 -7.42
CA VAL A 132 -2.81 -10.20 -6.90
C VAL A 132 -4.00 -10.36 -7.86
N ALA A 133 -4.47 -9.27 -8.48
CA ALA A 133 -5.54 -9.34 -9.49
C ALA A 133 -5.18 -10.28 -10.64
N LEU A 134 -3.93 -10.21 -11.13
CA LEU A 134 -3.44 -11.11 -12.18
C LEU A 134 -3.31 -12.55 -11.69
N MET A 135 -2.70 -12.79 -10.51
CA MET A 135 -2.58 -14.13 -9.93
C MET A 135 -3.93 -14.81 -9.75
N MET A 136 -4.91 -14.05 -9.27
CA MET A 136 -6.25 -14.56 -8.96
C MET A 136 -7.20 -14.52 -10.15
N LYS A 137 -6.78 -13.97 -11.32
CA LYS A 137 -7.67 -13.73 -12.46
C LYS A 137 -8.93 -12.93 -12.05
N ALA A 138 -8.76 -12.02 -11.09
CA ALA A 138 -9.82 -11.22 -10.51
C ALA A 138 -10.13 -10.02 -11.40
N LEU A 139 -10.95 -10.24 -12.44
CA LEU A 139 -11.25 -9.22 -13.46
C LEU A 139 -12.20 -8.13 -12.93
N VAL A 140 -13.15 -8.51 -12.09
CA VAL A 140 -14.14 -7.57 -11.55
C VAL A 140 -13.61 -6.90 -10.28
N THR A 141 -13.30 -7.66 -9.25
CA THR A 141 -12.82 -7.11 -7.98
C THR A 141 -11.46 -6.45 -8.12
N GLY A 142 -10.58 -6.94 -9.00
CA GLY A 142 -9.29 -6.34 -9.30
C GLY A 142 -9.42 -4.93 -9.88
N VAL A 143 -10.26 -4.76 -10.90
CA VAL A 143 -10.51 -3.45 -11.53
C VAL A 143 -11.14 -2.47 -10.52
N ILE A 144 -12.19 -2.90 -9.79
CA ILE A 144 -12.83 -2.08 -8.77
C ILE A 144 -11.84 -1.66 -7.69
N SER A 145 -10.99 -2.60 -7.23
CA SER A 145 -9.98 -2.34 -6.20
C SER A 145 -8.91 -1.36 -6.66
N ILE A 146 -8.38 -1.51 -7.87
CA ILE A 146 -7.35 -0.61 -8.42
C ILE A 146 -7.92 0.80 -8.60
N ILE A 147 -9.13 0.93 -9.14
CA ILE A 147 -9.78 2.25 -9.30
C ILE A 147 -10.09 2.86 -7.93
N GLY A 148 -10.74 2.12 -7.02
CA GLY A 148 -11.12 2.60 -5.70
C GLY A 148 -9.92 3.01 -4.85
N CYS A 149 -8.89 2.17 -4.75
CA CYS A 149 -7.65 2.51 -4.05
C CYS A 149 -6.90 3.64 -4.75
N GLY A 150 -6.90 3.70 -6.08
CA GLY A 150 -6.29 4.79 -6.85
C GLY A 150 -6.89 6.16 -6.54
N LEU A 151 -8.23 6.24 -6.44
CA LEU A 151 -8.93 7.47 -6.04
C LEU A 151 -8.60 7.89 -4.61
N LEU A 152 -8.55 6.92 -3.67
CA LEU A 152 -8.16 7.19 -2.28
C LEU A 152 -6.70 7.65 -2.18
N ILE A 153 -5.80 7.03 -2.92
CA ILE A 153 -4.39 7.42 -3.02
C ILE A 153 -4.27 8.85 -3.57
N ALA A 154 -4.99 9.19 -4.64
CA ALA A 154 -4.96 10.54 -5.22
C ALA A 154 -5.39 11.60 -4.19
N LYS A 155 -6.47 11.33 -3.44
CA LYS A 155 -6.91 12.20 -2.35
C LYS A 155 -5.85 12.30 -1.24
N ARG A 156 -5.26 11.18 -0.85
CA ARG A 156 -4.22 11.13 0.18
C ARG A 156 -2.96 11.88 -0.22
N ILE A 157 -2.50 11.74 -1.48
CA ILE A 157 -1.38 12.54 -2.02
C ILE A 157 -1.65 14.03 -1.89
N SER A 158 -2.88 14.46 -2.20
CA SER A 158 -3.28 15.86 -2.05
C SER A 158 -3.21 16.34 -0.60
N VAL A 159 -3.71 15.55 0.36
CA VAL A 159 -3.63 15.85 1.80
C VAL A 159 -2.17 15.92 2.26
N GLU A 160 -1.35 14.93 1.89
CA GLU A 160 0.06 14.86 2.25
C GLU A 160 0.85 16.06 1.68
N ASN A 161 0.63 16.40 0.41
CA ASN A 161 1.31 17.54 -0.22
C ASN A 161 0.94 18.88 0.42
N ARG A 162 -0.34 19.08 0.78
CA ARG A 162 -0.78 20.28 1.52
C ARG A 162 -0.14 20.34 2.91
N ALA A 163 -0.19 19.24 3.65
CA ALA A 163 0.36 19.15 5.00
C ALA A 163 1.87 19.38 5.05
N LEU A 164 2.59 18.99 3.99
CA LEU A 164 4.02 19.21 3.83
C LEU A 164 4.37 20.56 3.18
N GLY A 165 3.40 21.44 2.89
CA GLY A 165 3.62 22.74 2.26
C GLY A 165 4.08 22.68 0.79
N ARG A 166 3.84 21.56 0.10
CA ARG A 166 4.19 21.40 -1.33
C ARG A 166 3.19 22.08 -2.27
N ILE A 167 1.96 22.30 -1.81
CA ILE A 167 0.89 22.99 -2.54
C ILE A 167 0.28 24.02 -1.58
N ARG A 168 0.22 25.27 -1.97
CA ARG A 168 -0.47 26.34 -1.26
C ARG A 168 -1.95 26.34 -1.63
#